data_a9e1ec2018d9698e0873c90ee09a76db
#
_entry.id   a9e1ec2018d9698e0873c90ee09a76db
#
_cell.length_a   1.000
_cell.length_b   1.000
_cell.length_c   1.000
_cell.angle_alpha   90.00
_cell.angle_beta   90.00
_cell.angle_gamma   90.00
#
_symmetry.space_group_name_H-M   'P 1'
#
loop_
_entity.id
_entity.type
_entity.pdbx_description
1 polymer ?
#
loop_
_entity_poly.entity_id
_entity_poly.type
_entity_poly.pdbx_seq_one_letter_code
_entity_poly.pdbx_strand_id
1 'polypeptide(L)'
;MEFKLNTVLKIYLVLFCFSNATQVTFIVDMSEETVVAGDGNYPAVYVSGANINGPGGLAMTDNGDGTWELTTQLSPGDYTYKFRNGYYDYWDGPGWESDNGLIEGGCAVGDYFDRQVSVGNSDLVEGGFCFGSCDELCNSDSIEYIMVWSDEFDGSGAIDDAKWFHQTQLPNGNSWYNNEIQHYTDRLDNSYVSDGTLKIVAKKETYTDQGQTKEYTSARLNSKYAFTYGRVEVRAKLPEGVGTWPAIWMLGQNISEPGAYWQTQGYGTTSWPYCGEIDIMEHWGANQNYVQSALHTPSSYGGTSNVGGQYISNASTQFNVYTLEWTPEQMIFSVNGYVHYTYNPNPQNSETWPFDAPQYLLMNIAIESSITSSFTETEMEVDYVRVYEASTLSNQAETVPVYFNAVQNFPNPFNPITTLKYDLLEDSFVDITIYDMLGNVVNNLVNRNQRRGYKSVQWNATNNQGQPVSTGLYFYTIQAGDFIQTKKMLLLK
;
A
#
# COMPACT_ATOMS: atom_id res chain seq x y z
N MET A 1 -50.88 -55.88 46.06
CA MET A 1 -50.37 -56.32 44.79
C MET A 1 -50.19 -55.03 43.97
N GLU A 2 -49.07 -54.31 44.20
CA GLU A 2 -48.75 -53.00 43.55
C GLU A 2 -47.80 -53.23 42.38
N PHE A 3 -48.22 -52.86 41.21
CA PHE A 3 -47.34 -52.78 40.04
C PHE A 3 -46.84 -51.35 39.88
N LYS A 4 -45.58 -51.15 40.12
CA LYS A 4 -44.88 -49.92 39.77
C LYS A 4 -44.43 -49.98 38.30
N LEU A 5 -44.98 -49.11 37.49
CA LEU A 5 -44.57 -48.91 36.10
C LEU A 5 -43.54 -47.79 36.08
N ASN A 6 -42.25 -48.11 35.88
CA ASN A 6 -41.14 -47.13 35.65
C ASN A 6 -41.06 -46.80 34.15
N THR A 7 -41.59 -45.67 33.77
CA THR A 7 -41.42 -45.13 32.43
C THR A 7 -40.18 -44.25 32.42
N VAL A 8 -39.10 -44.73 31.80
CA VAL A 8 -37.90 -43.94 31.54
C VAL A 8 -38.12 -43.13 30.28
N LEU A 9 -38.33 -41.81 30.43
CA LEU A 9 -38.40 -40.85 29.33
C LEU A 9 -36.99 -40.53 28.86
N LYS A 10 -36.56 -41.09 27.72
CA LYS A 10 -35.32 -40.67 27.03
C LYS A 10 -35.55 -39.35 26.32
N ILE A 11 -35.07 -38.26 26.89
CA ILE A 11 -34.99 -36.97 26.21
C ILE A 11 -33.84 -37.07 25.24
N TYR A 12 -34.10 -37.13 23.95
CA TYR A 12 -33.13 -36.88 22.90
C TYR A 12 -32.95 -35.37 22.80
N LEU A 13 -31.83 -34.87 23.30
CA LEU A 13 -31.36 -33.49 23.04
C LEU A 13 -30.85 -33.46 21.59
N VAL A 14 -31.69 -33.03 20.68
CA VAL A 14 -31.26 -32.71 19.31
C VAL A 14 -30.57 -31.35 19.42
N LEU A 15 -29.24 -31.36 19.45
CA LEU A 15 -28.45 -30.16 19.22
C LEU A 15 -28.66 -29.74 17.76
N PHE A 16 -29.51 -28.76 17.55
CA PHE A 16 -29.50 -27.99 16.31
C PHE A 16 -28.21 -27.14 16.36
N CYS A 17 -27.16 -27.55 15.65
CA CYS A 17 -26.14 -26.64 15.24
C CYS A 17 -26.81 -25.66 14.28
N PHE A 18 -27.19 -24.49 14.78
CA PHE A 18 -27.42 -23.34 13.92
C PHE A 18 -26.05 -22.93 13.38
N SER A 19 -25.70 -23.31 12.15
CA SER A 19 -24.67 -22.63 11.43
C SER A 19 -25.17 -21.20 11.26
N ASN A 20 -24.56 -20.26 11.96
CA ASN A 20 -24.85 -18.85 11.74
C ASN A 20 -24.46 -18.54 10.30
N ALA A 21 -25.43 -18.27 9.45
CA ALA A 21 -25.15 -17.77 8.11
C ALA A 21 -24.51 -16.39 8.25
N THR A 22 -23.48 -16.14 7.45
CA THR A 22 -22.71 -14.90 7.43
C THR A 22 -23.24 -14.01 6.31
N GLN A 23 -23.32 -12.73 6.56
CA GLN A 23 -23.67 -11.76 5.53
C GLN A 23 -22.48 -11.60 4.58
N VAL A 24 -22.71 -11.85 3.28
CA VAL A 24 -21.72 -11.65 2.23
C VAL A 24 -22.27 -10.65 1.23
N THR A 25 -21.49 -9.62 0.97
CA THR A 25 -21.81 -8.59 -0.03
C THR A 25 -20.91 -8.78 -1.22
N PHE A 26 -21.46 -9.05 -2.40
CA PHE A 26 -20.75 -9.11 -3.67
C PHE A 26 -20.90 -7.76 -4.40
N ILE A 27 -19.79 -7.27 -4.97
CA ILE A 27 -19.77 -6.01 -5.73
C ILE A 27 -19.03 -6.26 -7.05
N VAL A 28 -19.59 -5.76 -8.17
CA VAL A 28 -18.94 -5.78 -9.50
C VAL A 28 -19.12 -4.43 -10.19
N ASP A 29 -18.08 -3.97 -10.84
CA ASP A 29 -18.10 -2.78 -11.69
C ASP A 29 -18.42 -3.18 -13.14
N MET A 30 -19.49 -2.63 -13.68
CA MET A 30 -20.03 -2.84 -15.01
C MET A 30 -19.90 -1.59 -15.89
N SER A 31 -19.11 -0.59 -15.45
CA SER A 31 -19.05 0.72 -16.13
C SER A 31 -18.56 0.63 -17.59
N GLU A 32 -17.80 -0.40 -17.92
CA GLU A 32 -17.33 -0.67 -19.31
C GLU A 32 -18.24 -1.63 -20.08
N GLU A 33 -19.31 -2.13 -19.45
CA GLU A 33 -20.19 -3.13 -20.02
C GLU A 33 -21.60 -2.58 -20.31
N THR A 34 -22.21 -3.06 -21.40
CA THR A 34 -23.64 -2.82 -21.62
C THR A 34 -24.45 -3.89 -20.92
N VAL A 35 -25.14 -3.52 -19.83
CA VAL A 35 -25.99 -4.45 -19.09
C VAL A 35 -27.20 -4.88 -19.90
N VAL A 36 -27.42 -6.19 -20.01
CA VAL A 36 -28.46 -6.79 -20.85
C VAL A 36 -29.54 -7.52 -20.02
N ALA A 37 -30.68 -7.76 -20.62
CA ALA A 37 -31.78 -8.48 -19.93
C ALA A 37 -31.57 -10.00 -19.89
N GLY A 38 -30.84 -10.58 -20.84
CA GLY A 38 -30.75 -12.02 -21.01
C GLY A 38 -32.10 -12.61 -21.46
N ASP A 39 -32.47 -13.76 -20.90
CA ASP A 39 -33.79 -14.39 -21.11
C ASP A 39 -34.86 -13.77 -20.19
N GLY A 40 -34.48 -12.84 -19.31
CA GLY A 40 -35.37 -12.09 -18.44
C GLY A 40 -35.93 -10.83 -19.11
N ASN A 41 -36.84 -10.16 -18.39
CA ASN A 41 -37.49 -8.95 -18.92
C ASN A 41 -36.79 -7.65 -18.56
N TYR A 42 -35.76 -7.72 -17.67
CA TYR A 42 -35.08 -6.54 -17.14
C TYR A 42 -33.56 -6.71 -17.20
N PRO A 43 -32.81 -5.70 -17.65
CA PRO A 43 -31.35 -5.69 -17.50
C PRO A 43 -30.98 -5.84 -16.04
N ALA A 44 -30.09 -6.79 -15.75
CA ALA A 44 -29.56 -7.01 -14.42
C ALA A 44 -28.26 -7.81 -14.50
N VAL A 45 -27.43 -7.66 -13.46
CA VAL A 45 -26.22 -8.45 -13.23
C VAL A 45 -26.51 -9.47 -12.16
N TYR A 46 -25.86 -10.62 -12.22
CA TYR A 46 -26.09 -11.75 -11.32
C TYR A 46 -24.77 -12.26 -10.75
N VAL A 47 -24.80 -12.71 -9.50
CA VAL A 47 -23.78 -13.60 -8.92
C VAL A 47 -24.27 -15.03 -9.09
N SER A 48 -23.54 -15.85 -9.81
CA SER A 48 -23.92 -17.21 -10.16
C SER A 48 -22.82 -18.21 -9.78
N GLY A 49 -23.20 -19.36 -9.27
CA GLY A 49 -22.28 -20.42 -8.88
C GLY A 49 -23.03 -21.67 -8.49
N ALA A 50 -22.38 -22.84 -8.50
CA ALA A 50 -23.01 -24.12 -8.21
C ALA A 50 -23.72 -24.11 -6.83
N ASN A 51 -23.13 -23.44 -5.86
CA ASN A 51 -23.68 -23.29 -4.50
C ASN A 51 -24.26 -21.87 -4.23
N ILE A 52 -24.39 -21.04 -5.29
CA ILE A 52 -25.00 -19.71 -5.26
C ILE A 52 -26.10 -19.66 -6.32
N ASN A 53 -27.23 -20.32 -6.04
CA ASN A 53 -28.45 -20.37 -6.84
C ASN A 53 -28.26 -20.89 -8.29
N GLY A 54 -27.19 -21.66 -8.58
CA GLY A 54 -26.98 -22.28 -9.90
C GLY A 54 -26.73 -21.27 -11.03
N PRO A 55 -27.01 -21.63 -12.32
CA PRO A 55 -26.71 -20.78 -13.46
C PRO A 55 -27.54 -19.49 -13.52
N GLY A 56 -28.77 -19.50 -13.00
CA GLY A 56 -29.62 -18.31 -12.93
C GLY A 56 -29.15 -17.26 -11.93
N GLY A 57 -28.35 -17.69 -10.94
CA GLY A 57 -27.73 -16.80 -9.96
C GLY A 57 -28.72 -16.03 -9.06
N LEU A 58 -28.16 -15.08 -8.32
CA LEU A 58 -28.89 -14.09 -7.52
C LEU A 58 -28.73 -12.71 -8.17
N ALA A 59 -29.84 -12.01 -8.37
CA ALA A 59 -29.83 -10.69 -8.99
C ALA A 59 -29.14 -9.65 -8.08
N MET A 60 -28.32 -8.84 -8.66
CA MET A 60 -27.67 -7.69 -8.02
C MET A 60 -28.50 -6.40 -8.21
N THR A 61 -28.26 -5.40 -7.41
CA THR A 61 -28.89 -4.07 -7.46
C THR A 61 -27.92 -3.09 -8.08
N ASP A 62 -28.39 -2.27 -9.02
CA ASP A 62 -27.63 -1.18 -9.61
C ASP A 62 -27.50 -0.03 -8.60
N ASN A 63 -26.26 0.40 -8.29
CA ASN A 63 -25.97 1.50 -7.40
C ASN A 63 -26.05 2.87 -8.10
N GLY A 64 -26.17 2.90 -9.44
CA GLY A 64 -26.29 4.10 -10.25
C GLY A 64 -24.96 4.82 -10.54
N ASP A 65 -23.84 4.23 -10.15
CA ASP A 65 -22.48 4.72 -10.38
C ASP A 65 -21.64 3.81 -11.30
N GLY A 66 -22.27 2.81 -11.91
CA GLY A 66 -21.65 1.76 -12.72
C GLY A 66 -21.40 0.48 -11.95
N THR A 67 -21.47 0.51 -10.62
CA THR A 67 -21.31 -0.70 -9.80
C THR A 67 -22.66 -1.38 -9.52
N TRP A 68 -22.60 -2.69 -9.32
CA TRP A 68 -23.74 -3.53 -8.94
C TRP A 68 -23.41 -4.28 -7.66
N GLU A 69 -24.40 -4.40 -6.77
CA GLU A 69 -24.22 -4.99 -5.44
C GLU A 69 -25.29 -6.04 -5.12
N LEU A 70 -24.88 -7.11 -4.43
CA LEU A 70 -25.77 -8.09 -3.82
C LEU A 70 -25.30 -8.41 -2.41
N THR A 71 -26.15 -8.20 -1.42
CA THR A 71 -25.95 -8.73 -0.06
C THR A 71 -26.81 -9.96 0.18
N THR A 72 -26.21 -11.08 0.57
CA THR A 72 -26.88 -12.36 0.82
C THR A 72 -26.33 -13.06 2.06
N GLN A 73 -27.00 -14.13 2.50
CA GLN A 73 -26.58 -14.93 3.65
C GLN A 73 -26.00 -16.27 3.15
N LEU A 74 -24.73 -16.52 3.45
CA LEU A 74 -24.06 -17.78 3.13
C LEU A 74 -23.59 -18.49 4.41
N SER A 75 -23.62 -19.82 4.42
CA SER A 75 -23.04 -20.61 5.50
C SER A 75 -21.50 -20.57 5.41
N PRO A 76 -20.76 -20.71 6.52
CA PRO A 76 -19.31 -20.83 6.45
C PRO A 76 -18.86 -21.96 5.50
N GLY A 77 -17.90 -21.67 4.62
CA GLY A 77 -17.40 -22.59 3.60
C GLY A 77 -16.81 -21.89 2.40
N ASP A 78 -16.27 -22.66 1.47
CA ASP A 78 -15.72 -22.16 0.22
C ASP A 78 -16.77 -22.22 -0.89
N TYR A 79 -16.89 -21.13 -1.64
CA TYR A 79 -17.82 -20.95 -2.74
C TYR A 79 -17.05 -20.57 -3.99
N THR A 80 -17.41 -21.18 -5.12
CA THR A 80 -16.98 -20.72 -6.44
C THR A 80 -18.12 -19.99 -7.12
N TYR A 81 -17.81 -18.89 -7.80
CA TYR A 81 -18.80 -18.04 -8.43
C TYR A 81 -18.24 -17.29 -9.64
N LYS A 82 -19.12 -16.77 -10.46
CA LYS A 82 -18.86 -15.77 -11.49
C LYS A 82 -19.94 -14.72 -11.49
N PHE A 83 -19.57 -13.53 -11.95
CA PHE A 83 -20.56 -12.54 -12.34
C PHE A 83 -21.13 -12.87 -13.72
N ARG A 84 -22.38 -12.51 -13.93
CA ARG A 84 -23.09 -12.77 -15.18
C ARG A 84 -23.91 -11.56 -15.60
N ASN A 85 -23.71 -11.11 -16.81
CA ASN A 85 -24.43 -10.00 -17.43
C ASN A 85 -25.72 -10.54 -18.10
N GLY A 86 -26.85 -10.27 -17.51
CA GLY A 86 -28.16 -10.77 -17.92
C GLY A 86 -28.56 -12.12 -17.29
N TYR A 87 -29.88 -12.38 -17.26
CA TYR A 87 -30.46 -13.61 -16.69
C TYR A 87 -30.46 -14.74 -17.72
N TYR A 88 -29.85 -15.88 -17.38
CA TYR A 88 -29.86 -17.12 -18.17
C TYR A 88 -29.89 -18.31 -17.23
N ASP A 89 -30.97 -19.12 -17.28
CA ASP A 89 -31.18 -20.28 -16.38
C ASP A 89 -30.51 -21.57 -16.89
N TYR A 90 -29.35 -21.46 -17.52
CA TYR A 90 -28.56 -22.60 -18.02
C TYR A 90 -27.07 -22.26 -18.11
N TRP A 91 -26.21 -23.28 -17.89
CA TRP A 91 -24.76 -23.08 -17.82
C TRP A 91 -24.11 -22.67 -19.14
N ASP A 92 -24.55 -23.22 -20.27
CA ASP A 92 -23.98 -22.98 -21.59
C ASP A 92 -24.42 -21.63 -22.21
N GLY A 93 -25.15 -20.80 -21.47
CA GLY A 93 -25.65 -19.50 -21.92
C GLY A 93 -24.60 -18.41 -21.92
N PRO A 94 -24.85 -17.31 -22.66
CA PRO A 94 -23.95 -16.14 -22.69
C PRO A 94 -23.98 -15.33 -21.39
N GLY A 95 -23.24 -14.24 -21.38
CA GLY A 95 -23.24 -13.26 -20.31
C GLY A 95 -22.25 -13.54 -19.18
N TRP A 96 -21.55 -14.67 -19.21
CA TRP A 96 -20.48 -14.93 -18.25
C TRP A 96 -19.31 -13.96 -18.44
N GLU A 97 -18.67 -13.58 -17.34
CA GLU A 97 -17.41 -12.87 -17.40
C GLU A 97 -16.30 -13.70 -18.07
N SER A 98 -15.28 -13.01 -18.60
CA SER A 98 -14.24 -13.62 -19.42
C SER A 98 -13.34 -14.55 -18.63
N ASP A 99 -13.26 -15.83 -19.01
CA ASP A 99 -12.29 -16.78 -18.46
C ASP A 99 -10.85 -16.29 -18.60
N ASN A 100 -10.50 -15.72 -19.75
CA ASN A 100 -9.14 -15.22 -20.00
C ASN A 100 -8.75 -14.10 -19.05
N GLY A 101 -9.65 -13.14 -18.78
CA GLY A 101 -9.37 -12.06 -17.83
C GLY A 101 -9.15 -12.57 -16.40
N LEU A 102 -9.92 -13.57 -15.97
CA LEU A 102 -9.76 -14.19 -14.65
C LEU A 102 -8.48 -15.02 -14.55
N ILE A 103 -8.07 -15.72 -15.61
CA ILE A 103 -6.83 -16.51 -15.68
C ILE A 103 -5.61 -15.59 -15.65
N GLU A 104 -5.59 -14.56 -16.52
CA GLU A 104 -4.48 -13.61 -16.63
C GLU A 104 -4.31 -12.77 -15.36
N GLY A 105 -5.40 -12.39 -14.70
CA GLY A 105 -5.40 -11.68 -13.43
C GLY A 105 -5.09 -12.57 -12.21
N GLY A 106 -5.13 -13.90 -12.37
CA GLY A 106 -4.78 -14.85 -11.31
C GLY A 106 -5.85 -15.12 -10.26
N CYS A 107 -7.11 -14.71 -10.49
CA CYS A 107 -8.24 -14.98 -9.58
C CYS A 107 -9.11 -16.17 -10.00
N ALA A 108 -8.77 -16.85 -11.10
CA ALA A 108 -9.46 -18.03 -11.57
C ALA A 108 -9.07 -19.28 -10.76
N VAL A 109 -10.07 -20.08 -10.36
CA VAL A 109 -9.86 -21.37 -9.70
C VAL A 109 -10.64 -22.49 -10.39
N GLY A 110 -10.15 -23.72 -10.24
CA GLY A 110 -10.81 -24.93 -10.77
C GLY A 110 -10.84 -25.03 -12.29
N ASP A 111 -11.56 -26.04 -12.77
CA ASP A 111 -11.62 -26.39 -14.22
C ASP A 111 -12.51 -25.44 -15.04
N TYR A 112 -13.31 -24.63 -14.37
CA TYR A 112 -14.24 -23.67 -14.99
C TYR A 112 -13.80 -22.23 -14.85
N PHE A 113 -12.59 -22.01 -14.30
CA PHE A 113 -11.99 -20.67 -14.11
C PHE A 113 -12.90 -19.71 -13.34
N ASP A 114 -13.56 -20.23 -12.29
CA ASP A 114 -14.43 -19.44 -11.42
C ASP A 114 -13.62 -18.60 -10.43
N ARG A 115 -14.22 -17.54 -9.88
CA ARG A 115 -13.74 -16.86 -8.68
C ARG A 115 -13.99 -17.74 -7.46
N GLN A 116 -13.25 -17.52 -6.38
CA GLN A 116 -13.45 -18.21 -5.11
C GLN A 116 -13.56 -17.22 -3.96
N VAL A 117 -14.53 -17.47 -3.06
CA VAL A 117 -14.67 -16.76 -1.80
C VAL A 117 -14.75 -17.76 -0.64
N SER A 118 -14.02 -17.48 0.44
CA SER A 118 -14.03 -18.27 1.68
C SER A 118 -14.87 -17.54 2.73
N VAL A 119 -16.05 -18.04 3.02
CA VAL A 119 -17.00 -17.47 3.98
C VAL A 119 -16.70 -18.01 5.38
N GLY A 120 -16.34 -17.13 6.30
CA GLY A 120 -16.12 -17.41 7.72
C GLY A 120 -17.37 -17.17 8.57
N ASN A 121 -17.17 -16.77 9.84
CA ASN A 121 -18.25 -16.45 10.79
C ASN A 121 -18.47 -14.93 10.95
N SER A 122 -17.81 -14.11 10.17
CA SER A 122 -17.93 -12.65 10.18
C SER A 122 -18.38 -12.14 8.83
N ASP A 123 -19.15 -11.06 8.81
CA ASP A 123 -19.62 -10.42 7.60
C ASP A 123 -18.44 -10.11 6.66
N LEU A 124 -18.65 -10.30 5.37
CA LEU A 124 -17.64 -10.24 4.34
C LEU A 124 -18.13 -9.38 3.17
N VAL A 125 -17.26 -8.51 2.66
CA VAL A 125 -17.44 -7.85 1.37
C VAL A 125 -16.49 -8.50 0.39
N GLU A 126 -17.02 -9.02 -0.70
CA GLU A 126 -16.30 -9.68 -1.78
C GLU A 126 -16.59 -8.93 -3.08
N GLY A 127 -15.59 -8.23 -3.62
CA GLY A 127 -15.80 -7.53 -4.87
C GLY A 127 -15.21 -6.14 -4.97
N GLY A 128 -15.85 -5.32 -5.81
CA GLY A 128 -15.26 -4.14 -6.40
C GLY A 128 -14.50 -4.48 -7.68
N PHE A 129 -14.66 -5.72 -8.20
CA PHE A 129 -13.95 -6.17 -9.40
C PHE A 129 -14.59 -5.61 -10.66
N CYS A 130 -13.75 -5.28 -11.65
CA CYS A 130 -14.22 -5.06 -13.01
C CYS A 130 -14.74 -6.37 -13.61
N PHE A 131 -15.87 -6.32 -14.30
CA PHE A 131 -16.47 -7.48 -14.94
C PHE A 131 -15.47 -8.15 -15.91
N GLY A 132 -15.20 -9.44 -15.69
CA GLY A 132 -14.25 -10.20 -16.50
C GLY A 132 -12.77 -9.91 -16.20
N SER A 133 -12.45 -9.20 -15.11
CA SER A 133 -11.08 -8.96 -14.64
C SER A 133 -10.96 -9.22 -13.15
N CYS A 134 -9.75 -9.50 -12.69
CA CYS A 134 -9.43 -9.55 -11.26
C CYS A 134 -9.15 -8.17 -10.67
N ASP A 135 -9.07 -7.15 -11.52
CA ASP A 135 -8.78 -5.78 -11.09
C ASP A 135 -9.99 -5.16 -10.40
N GLU A 136 -9.74 -4.39 -9.37
CA GLU A 136 -10.75 -3.59 -8.71
C GLU A 136 -11.09 -2.40 -9.61
N LEU A 137 -12.38 -2.26 -9.97
CA LEU A 137 -12.99 -1.21 -10.81
C LEU A 137 -12.52 -1.16 -12.28
N CYS A 138 -13.47 -1.10 -13.21
CA CYS A 138 -13.21 -1.05 -14.66
C CYS A 138 -12.54 0.24 -15.13
N ASN A 139 -12.80 1.34 -14.46
CA ASN A 139 -12.18 2.64 -14.68
C ASN A 139 -11.03 2.92 -13.70
N SER A 140 -10.46 1.89 -13.11
CA SER A 140 -9.07 2.03 -12.76
C SER A 140 -8.36 2.17 -14.11
N ASP A 141 -8.15 3.41 -14.56
CA ASP A 141 -6.89 3.71 -15.24
C ASP A 141 -5.90 2.96 -14.38
N SER A 142 -5.40 1.82 -14.82
CA SER A 142 -4.44 1.05 -14.06
C SER A 142 -3.32 2.05 -13.80
N ILE A 143 -3.35 2.63 -12.58
CA ILE A 143 -2.32 3.57 -12.21
C ILE A 143 -1.07 2.73 -12.28
N GLU A 144 -0.38 2.79 -13.43
CA GLU A 144 0.91 2.13 -13.54
C GLU A 144 1.80 2.77 -12.50
N TYR A 145 2.15 2.02 -11.50
CA TYR A 145 3.02 2.48 -10.43
C TYR A 145 4.46 2.20 -10.80
N ILE A 146 5.26 3.26 -10.89
CA ILE A 146 6.72 3.17 -11.11
C ILE A 146 7.42 3.27 -9.77
N MET A 147 8.18 2.25 -9.40
CA MET A 147 8.98 2.27 -8.19
C MET A 147 10.04 3.38 -8.26
N VAL A 148 10.00 4.30 -7.30
CA VAL A 148 10.88 5.48 -7.24
C VAL A 148 11.87 5.43 -6.09
N TRP A 149 11.56 4.65 -5.05
CA TRP A 149 12.43 4.43 -3.92
C TRP A 149 12.14 3.08 -3.29
N SER A 150 13.18 2.39 -2.80
CA SER A 150 13.01 1.17 -2.04
C SER A 150 14.16 0.89 -1.09
N ASP A 151 13.91 0.02 -0.13
CA ASP A 151 14.93 -0.72 0.60
C ASP A 151 14.50 -2.18 0.69
N GLU A 152 15.30 -3.06 0.10
CA GLU A 152 15.07 -4.51 0.02
C GLU A 152 15.83 -5.24 1.14
N PHE A 153 16.56 -4.53 1.98
CA PHE A 153 17.34 -5.05 3.11
C PHE A 153 18.28 -6.22 2.78
N ASP A 154 18.86 -6.22 1.58
CA ASP A 154 19.75 -7.28 1.07
C ASP A 154 21.09 -7.39 1.80
N GLY A 155 21.35 -6.55 2.77
CA GLY A 155 22.62 -6.47 3.48
C GLY A 155 22.72 -7.36 4.72
N SER A 156 23.70 -7.03 5.56
CA SER A 156 23.84 -7.58 6.91
C SER A 156 24.52 -6.57 7.84
N GLY A 157 24.13 -6.53 9.12
CA GLY A 157 24.67 -5.63 10.12
C GLY A 157 23.84 -4.36 10.27
N ALA A 158 24.45 -3.18 10.27
CA ALA A 158 23.73 -1.92 10.44
C ALA A 158 22.82 -1.62 9.25
N ILE A 159 21.73 -0.90 9.51
CA ILE A 159 20.85 -0.38 8.45
C ILE A 159 21.60 0.62 7.57
N ASP A 160 21.12 0.83 6.35
CA ASP A 160 21.68 1.83 5.43
C ASP A 160 21.40 3.26 5.95
N ASP A 161 22.42 3.94 6.42
CA ASP A 161 22.34 5.30 6.95
C ASP A 161 22.12 6.35 5.84
N ALA A 162 22.23 6.00 4.57
CA ALA A 162 21.81 6.86 3.47
C ALA A 162 20.27 6.89 3.31
N LYS A 163 19.59 5.84 3.74
CA LYS A 163 18.13 5.69 3.62
C LYS A 163 17.39 5.97 4.92
N TRP A 164 17.95 5.57 6.06
CA TRP A 164 17.30 5.59 7.35
C TRP A 164 18.05 6.41 8.41
N PHE A 165 17.31 6.93 9.35
CA PHE A 165 17.80 7.67 10.50
C PHE A 165 17.17 7.11 11.78
N HIS A 166 17.99 6.85 12.81
CA HIS A 166 17.50 6.46 14.13
C HIS A 166 17.06 7.70 14.92
N GLN A 167 15.79 7.77 15.22
CA GLN A 167 15.28 8.82 16.11
C GLN A 167 15.37 8.35 17.56
N THR A 168 16.36 8.85 18.27
CA THR A 168 16.65 8.43 19.67
C THR A 168 16.36 9.52 20.69
N GLN A 169 16.28 10.80 20.26
CA GLN A 169 16.06 11.92 21.16
C GLN A 169 14.65 11.87 21.76
N LEU A 170 14.58 11.91 23.11
CA LEU A 170 13.31 12.00 23.82
C LEU A 170 12.63 13.35 23.55
N PRO A 171 11.47 13.39 22.91
CA PRO A 171 10.86 14.65 22.43
C PRO A 171 10.41 15.56 23.59
N ASN A 172 10.02 14.96 24.72
CA ASN A 172 9.59 15.68 25.93
C ASN A 172 10.71 15.77 27.01
N GLY A 173 11.95 15.46 26.65
CA GLY A 173 13.11 15.50 27.54
C GLY A 173 13.20 14.30 28.50
N ASN A 174 12.12 13.60 28.79
CA ASN A 174 12.10 12.45 29.71
C ASN A 174 11.24 11.27 29.20
N SER A 175 10.41 11.47 28.22
CA SER A 175 9.48 10.44 27.73
C SER A 175 9.21 10.58 26.22
N TRP A 176 8.77 9.48 25.63
CA TRP A 176 8.10 9.46 24.34
C TRP A 176 6.64 9.87 24.53
N TYR A 177 5.91 9.98 23.44
CA TYR A 177 4.47 10.25 23.41
C TYR A 177 3.67 9.06 23.96
N ASN A 178 2.38 9.20 24.13
CA ASN A 178 1.42 8.13 24.45
C ASN A 178 1.77 7.25 25.68
N ASN A 179 2.60 7.76 26.60
CA ASN A 179 3.11 7.02 27.77
C ASN A 179 3.95 5.78 27.41
N GLU A 180 4.61 5.79 26.29
CA GLU A 180 5.57 4.77 25.90
C GLU A 180 6.73 4.71 26.90
N ILE A 181 7.14 3.47 27.29
CA ILE A 181 8.05 3.27 28.42
C ILE A 181 9.47 2.87 28.02
N GLN A 182 9.78 2.64 26.74
CA GLN A 182 11.12 2.29 26.24
C GLN A 182 11.98 3.52 25.93
N HIS A 183 13.30 3.29 25.78
CA HIS A 183 14.17 4.10 24.94
C HIS A 183 14.18 3.56 23.50
N TYR A 184 14.18 4.43 22.50
CA TYR A 184 14.62 4.07 21.16
C TYR A 184 16.12 4.31 21.05
N THR A 185 16.85 3.35 20.48
CA THR A 185 18.31 3.37 20.36
C THR A 185 18.76 3.17 18.92
N ASP A 186 20.01 3.49 18.63
CA ASP A 186 20.69 3.26 17.36
C ASP A 186 21.60 2.01 17.37
N ARG A 187 21.44 1.16 18.40
CA ARG A 187 22.28 -0.02 18.60
C ARG A 187 21.84 -1.17 17.70
N LEU A 188 22.79 -2.01 17.31
CA LEU A 188 22.52 -3.27 16.61
C LEU A 188 21.65 -4.25 17.42
N ASP A 189 21.57 -4.09 18.74
CA ASP A 189 20.66 -4.85 19.59
C ASP A 189 19.17 -4.54 19.30
N ASN A 190 18.86 -3.37 18.77
CA ASN A 190 17.50 -2.91 18.54
C ASN A 190 17.12 -2.75 17.06
N SER A 191 18.11 -2.65 16.15
CA SER A 191 17.86 -2.67 14.72
C SER A 191 19.07 -3.14 13.93
N TYR A 192 18.85 -4.11 13.04
CA TYR A 192 19.89 -4.65 12.18
C TYR A 192 19.27 -5.36 10.96
N VAL A 193 20.09 -5.58 9.94
CA VAL A 193 19.73 -6.35 8.76
C VAL A 193 20.40 -7.72 8.82
N SER A 194 19.62 -8.77 8.65
CA SER A 194 20.11 -10.15 8.48
C SER A 194 19.11 -10.98 7.70
N ASP A 195 19.63 -11.98 6.99
CA ASP A 195 18.83 -12.95 6.24
C ASP A 195 17.82 -12.30 5.27
N GLY A 196 18.21 -11.16 4.67
CA GLY A 196 17.40 -10.43 3.71
C GLY A 196 16.23 -9.65 4.32
N THR A 197 16.26 -9.35 5.62
CA THR A 197 15.22 -8.56 6.28
C THR A 197 15.80 -7.59 7.31
N LEU A 198 15.15 -6.44 7.50
CA LEU A 198 15.36 -5.59 8.66
C LEU A 198 14.69 -6.21 9.89
N LYS A 199 15.39 -6.22 11.01
CA LYS A 199 14.87 -6.54 12.34
C LYS A 199 14.76 -5.26 13.14
N ILE A 200 13.58 -4.95 13.66
CA ILE A 200 13.35 -3.97 14.71
C ILE A 200 13.02 -4.75 15.96
N VAL A 201 13.85 -4.65 17.01
CA VAL A 201 13.79 -5.51 18.20
C VAL A 201 13.43 -4.69 19.43
N ALA A 202 12.32 -5.02 20.06
CA ALA A 202 11.95 -4.54 21.38
C ALA A 202 12.48 -5.50 22.45
N LYS A 203 13.21 -4.97 23.46
CA LYS A 203 13.88 -5.79 24.48
C LYS A 203 13.59 -5.29 25.88
N LYS A 204 13.55 -6.21 26.85
CA LYS A 204 13.57 -5.91 28.27
C LYS A 204 15.00 -5.86 28.76
N GLU A 205 15.48 -4.68 28.99
CA GLU A 205 16.81 -4.41 29.55
C GLU A 205 16.82 -3.03 30.21
N THR A 206 17.60 -2.90 31.28
CA THR A 206 17.81 -1.59 31.90
C THR A 206 18.81 -0.78 31.06
N TYR A 207 18.37 0.35 30.55
CA TYR A 207 19.19 1.23 29.72
C TYR A 207 19.05 2.68 30.13
N THR A 208 20.19 3.39 30.21
CA THR A 208 20.25 4.81 30.61
C THR A 208 20.76 5.65 29.44
N ASP A 209 19.94 6.57 28.98
CA ASP A 209 20.29 7.57 27.98
C ASP A 209 19.60 8.90 28.28
N GLN A 210 20.21 10.03 27.88
CA GLN A 210 19.69 11.39 28.06
C GLN A 210 19.28 11.68 29.53
N GLY A 211 19.98 11.05 30.48
CA GLY A 211 19.71 11.20 31.93
C GLY A 211 18.47 10.47 32.43
N GLN A 212 17.84 9.63 31.59
CA GLN A 212 16.69 8.82 31.95
C GLN A 212 17.07 7.33 31.93
N THR A 213 16.66 6.59 32.94
CA THR A 213 16.80 5.12 33.00
C THR A 213 15.44 4.48 32.71
N LYS A 214 15.41 3.58 31.75
CA LYS A 214 14.21 2.82 31.36
C LYS A 214 14.51 1.33 31.36
N GLU A 215 13.48 0.51 31.49
CA GLU A 215 13.59 -0.97 31.59
C GLU A 215 13.36 -1.66 30.24
N TYR A 216 13.23 -0.88 29.17
CA TYR A 216 12.98 -1.41 27.83
C TYR A 216 13.69 -0.55 26.79
N THR A 217 14.11 -1.21 25.70
CA THR A 217 14.67 -0.58 24.52
C THR A 217 13.99 -1.08 23.24
N SER A 218 14.02 -0.25 22.21
CA SER A 218 13.53 -0.58 20.87
C SER A 218 14.24 0.30 19.82
N ALA A 219 13.79 0.30 18.58
CA ALA A 219 14.23 1.27 17.58
C ALA A 219 13.04 2.00 16.96
N ARG A 220 13.26 3.27 16.56
CA ARG A 220 12.38 4.10 15.75
C ARG A 220 13.19 4.66 14.60
N LEU A 221 12.79 4.27 13.38
CA LEU A 221 13.47 4.63 12.15
C LEU A 221 12.66 5.66 11.38
N ASN A 222 13.33 6.68 10.86
CA ASN A 222 12.75 7.67 9.94
C ASN A 222 13.37 7.50 8.56
N SER A 223 12.58 7.45 7.50
CA SER A 223 13.14 7.48 6.15
C SER A 223 13.73 8.86 5.83
N LYS A 224 14.88 8.85 5.14
CA LYS A 224 15.49 10.05 4.55
C LYS A 224 14.92 10.37 3.16
N TYR A 225 13.79 9.75 2.84
CA TYR A 225 12.99 9.98 1.66
C TYR A 225 11.62 10.47 2.06
N ALA A 226 11.16 11.55 1.45
CA ALA A 226 9.82 12.10 1.63
C ALA A 226 9.20 12.35 0.26
N PHE A 227 7.91 12.11 0.12
CA PHE A 227 7.18 12.22 -1.14
C PHE A 227 5.74 12.65 -0.89
N THR A 228 5.06 13.08 -1.95
CA THR A 228 3.64 13.43 -1.92
C THR A 228 2.93 12.62 -2.98
N TYR A 229 1.90 11.89 -2.56
CA TYR A 229 1.12 10.98 -3.39
C TYR A 229 1.91 9.79 -3.93
N GLY A 230 1.22 8.72 -4.23
CA GLY A 230 1.79 7.48 -4.73
C GLY A 230 1.31 6.25 -3.96
N ARG A 231 2.05 5.17 -4.07
CA ARG A 231 1.78 3.91 -3.37
C ARG A 231 2.97 3.55 -2.49
N VAL A 232 2.69 3.10 -1.29
CA VAL A 232 3.67 2.52 -0.35
C VAL A 232 3.33 1.07 -0.14
N GLU A 233 4.32 0.21 -0.22
CA GLU A 233 4.23 -1.18 0.19
C GLU A 233 5.31 -1.49 1.22
N VAL A 234 4.89 -2.07 2.33
CA VAL A 234 5.80 -2.61 3.35
C VAL A 234 5.43 -4.06 3.59
N ARG A 235 6.35 -4.97 3.28
CA ARG A 235 6.17 -6.39 3.56
C ARG A 235 6.81 -6.72 4.90
N ALA A 236 5.97 -7.02 5.88
CA ALA A 236 6.43 -7.22 7.26
C ALA A 236 5.72 -8.39 7.95
N LYS A 237 6.43 -8.96 8.95
CA LYS A 237 5.91 -9.89 9.94
C LYS A 237 5.95 -9.18 11.31
N LEU A 238 4.80 -9.09 11.99
CA LEU A 238 4.63 -8.28 13.17
C LEU A 238 5.08 -9.01 14.45
N PRO A 239 5.50 -8.27 15.50
CA PRO A 239 5.84 -8.88 16.77
C PRO A 239 4.62 -9.43 17.51
N GLU A 240 4.86 -10.32 18.45
CA GLU A 240 3.87 -10.84 19.39
C GLU A 240 4.07 -10.27 20.79
N GLY A 241 3.01 -10.28 21.57
CA GLY A 241 3.05 -10.07 23.02
C GLY A 241 2.26 -8.86 23.51
N VAL A 242 1.43 -9.07 24.53
CA VAL A 242 0.66 -8.01 25.18
C VAL A 242 1.58 -6.88 25.65
N GLY A 243 1.26 -5.65 25.27
CA GLY A 243 2.02 -4.44 25.57
C GLY A 243 3.04 -4.05 24.50
N THR A 244 3.13 -4.79 23.38
CA THR A 244 3.84 -4.33 22.16
C THR A 244 2.91 -3.54 21.27
N TRP A 245 3.43 -2.48 20.66
CA TRP A 245 2.70 -1.62 19.73
C TRP A 245 3.61 -1.27 18.53
N PRO A 246 3.75 -2.18 17.57
CA PRO A 246 4.44 -1.90 16.33
C PRO A 246 3.61 -0.98 15.44
N ALA A 247 4.31 -0.11 14.70
CA ALA A 247 3.72 0.78 13.72
C ALA A 247 4.59 0.91 12.45
N ILE A 248 3.89 0.99 11.32
CA ILE A 248 4.40 1.40 10.00
C ILE A 248 3.54 2.60 9.62
N TRP A 249 4.12 3.79 9.60
CA TRP A 249 3.38 5.04 9.55
C TRP A 249 4.14 6.17 8.89
N MET A 250 3.51 7.32 8.72
CA MET A 250 4.09 8.48 8.07
C MET A 250 3.75 9.77 8.80
N LEU A 251 4.67 10.73 8.75
CA LEU A 251 4.47 12.11 9.22
C LEU A 251 4.82 13.12 8.13
N GLY A 252 4.21 14.29 8.20
CA GLY A 252 4.62 15.40 7.36
C GLY A 252 6.10 15.73 7.51
N GLN A 253 6.81 15.87 6.39
CA GLN A 253 8.21 16.31 6.36
C GLN A 253 8.43 17.60 7.15
N ASN A 254 7.40 18.44 7.23
CA ASN A 254 7.38 19.73 7.92
C ASN A 254 7.12 19.63 9.42
N ILE A 255 7.03 18.43 10.01
CA ILE A 255 6.78 18.22 11.44
C ILE A 255 7.80 18.94 12.32
N SER A 256 7.31 19.66 13.32
CA SER A 256 8.13 20.22 14.41
C SER A 256 8.15 19.23 15.57
N GLU A 257 9.06 18.24 15.49
CA GLU A 257 9.26 17.22 16.51
C GLU A 257 10.75 17.11 16.87
N PRO A 258 11.13 17.37 18.14
CA PRO A 258 12.52 17.27 18.58
C PRO A 258 13.11 15.88 18.27
N GLY A 259 14.23 15.86 17.55
CA GLY A 259 14.93 14.63 17.18
C GLY A 259 14.45 13.93 15.93
N ALA A 260 13.34 14.35 15.30
CA ALA A 260 12.93 13.84 14.00
C ALA A 260 13.94 14.25 12.91
N TYR A 261 14.24 13.34 11.97
CA TYR A 261 15.24 13.58 10.93
C TYR A 261 15.01 14.91 10.20
N TRP A 262 13.81 15.12 9.67
CA TRP A 262 13.51 16.28 8.84
C TRP A 262 13.50 17.59 9.63
N GLN A 263 13.17 17.58 10.91
CA GLN A 263 13.37 18.74 11.77
C GLN A 263 14.85 19.07 11.92
N THR A 264 15.74 18.08 12.07
CA THR A 264 17.19 18.31 12.14
C THR A 264 17.75 18.88 10.84
N GLN A 265 17.06 18.67 9.72
CA GLN A 265 17.37 19.23 8.40
C GLN A 265 16.75 20.61 8.16
N GLY A 266 16.03 21.17 9.15
CA GLY A 266 15.46 22.52 9.08
C GLY A 266 14.06 22.60 8.49
N TYR A 267 13.36 21.48 8.28
CA TYR A 267 12.00 21.45 7.75
C TYR A 267 10.91 21.68 8.82
N GLY A 268 11.24 21.54 10.10
CA GLY A 268 10.29 21.60 11.23
C GLY A 268 9.60 22.96 11.38
N THR A 269 8.44 23.13 10.78
CA THR A 269 7.65 24.36 10.79
C THR A 269 6.22 24.19 11.27
N THR A 270 5.73 22.95 11.32
CA THR A 270 4.31 22.64 11.54
C THR A 270 4.15 21.67 12.69
N SER A 271 3.30 22.00 13.66
CA SER A 271 3.00 21.14 14.78
C SER A 271 2.01 20.02 14.41
N TRP A 272 2.10 18.91 15.10
CA TRP A 272 1.07 17.87 15.06
C TRP A 272 -0.27 18.42 15.64
N PRO A 273 -1.46 18.06 15.07
CA PRO A 273 -1.69 17.20 13.92
C PRO A 273 -1.75 17.94 12.56
N TYR A 274 -1.39 19.21 12.49
CA TYR A 274 -1.45 20.03 11.28
C TYR A 274 -0.49 19.58 10.17
N CYS A 275 0.56 18.80 10.50
CA CYS A 275 1.47 18.21 9.53
C CYS A 275 0.89 16.96 8.84
N GLY A 276 -0.22 16.44 9.37
CA GLY A 276 -0.79 15.14 8.97
C GLY A 276 0.02 13.96 9.53
N GLU A 277 -0.70 12.91 9.91
CA GLU A 277 -0.14 11.59 10.26
C GLU A 277 -0.96 10.51 9.58
N ILE A 278 -0.27 9.55 8.99
CA ILE A 278 -0.87 8.45 8.23
C ILE A 278 -0.34 7.15 8.81
N ASP A 279 -1.16 6.42 9.54
CA ASP A 279 -0.82 5.12 10.10
C ASP A 279 -1.21 4.04 9.11
N ILE A 280 -0.22 3.54 8.33
CA ILE A 280 -0.45 2.49 7.33
C ILE A 280 -0.81 1.20 8.06
N MET A 281 -0.12 0.90 9.15
CA MET A 281 -0.37 -0.26 9.98
C MET A 281 -0.02 0.05 11.43
N GLU A 282 -0.98 -0.15 12.31
CA GLU A 282 -0.80 -0.25 13.75
C GLU A 282 -1.30 -1.62 14.24
N HIS A 283 -0.61 -2.19 15.22
CA HIS A 283 -1.00 -3.46 15.83
C HIS A 283 -0.73 -3.42 17.34
N TRP A 284 -1.67 -3.84 18.12
CA TRP A 284 -1.53 -3.98 19.57
C TRP A 284 -1.44 -5.45 19.95
N GLY A 285 -0.37 -5.83 20.62
CA GLY A 285 -0.21 -7.21 21.06
C GLY A 285 -1.31 -7.70 22.02
N ALA A 286 -2.08 -6.80 22.62
CA ALA A 286 -3.28 -7.12 23.39
C ALA A 286 -4.46 -7.54 22.52
N ASN A 287 -4.48 -7.17 21.24
CA ASN A 287 -5.48 -7.56 20.25
C ASN A 287 -4.77 -8.24 19.07
N GLN A 288 -4.14 -9.37 19.39
CA GLN A 288 -3.32 -10.13 18.45
C GLN A 288 -4.08 -10.43 17.15
N ASN A 289 -3.39 -10.27 16.01
CA ASN A 289 -3.91 -10.45 14.67
C ASN A 289 -4.93 -9.40 14.16
N TYR A 290 -5.26 -8.37 14.92
CA TYR A 290 -6.01 -7.24 14.40
C TYR A 290 -5.04 -6.12 14.01
N VAL A 291 -5.10 -5.66 12.77
CA VAL A 291 -4.35 -4.50 12.28
C VAL A 291 -5.31 -3.36 11.99
N GLN A 292 -4.85 -2.15 12.25
CA GLN A 292 -5.61 -0.92 12.06
C GLN A 292 -4.80 0.05 11.22
N SER A 293 -5.49 0.78 10.35
CA SER A 293 -4.99 2.01 9.74
C SER A 293 -5.73 3.20 10.31
N ALA A 294 -5.03 4.32 10.46
CA ALA A 294 -5.59 5.54 11.00
C ALA A 294 -5.06 6.79 10.31
N LEU A 295 -5.79 7.89 10.48
CA LEU A 295 -5.36 9.21 10.03
C LEU A 295 -5.59 10.23 11.12
N HIS A 296 -4.56 11.01 11.43
CA HIS A 296 -4.66 12.13 12.36
C HIS A 296 -4.62 13.45 11.59
N THR A 297 -5.70 14.18 11.69
CA THR A 297 -5.93 15.46 11.03
C THR A 297 -6.34 16.51 12.06
N PRO A 298 -6.27 17.82 11.77
CA PRO A 298 -6.76 18.85 12.71
C PRO A 298 -8.21 18.64 13.16
N SER A 299 -9.07 18.09 12.31
CA SER A 299 -10.48 17.80 12.64
C SER A 299 -10.67 16.55 13.50
N SER A 300 -9.71 15.58 13.48
CA SER A 300 -9.81 14.31 14.23
C SER A 300 -8.42 13.75 14.50
N TYR A 301 -8.01 13.70 15.76
CA TYR A 301 -6.68 13.25 16.17
C TYR A 301 -6.69 12.62 17.57
N GLY A 302 -5.60 11.94 17.95
CA GLY A 302 -5.51 11.15 19.18
C GLY A 302 -6.43 9.93 19.08
N GLY A 303 -7.54 9.91 19.80
CA GLY A 303 -8.58 8.91 19.58
C GLY A 303 -9.40 9.24 18.32
N THR A 304 -8.75 9.27 17.15
CA THR A 304 -9.36 9.68 15.89
C THR A 304 -10.52 8.79 15.48
N SER A 305 -11.51 9.37 14.78
CA SER A 305 -12.58 8.61 14.11
C SER A 305 -12.21 8.15 12.70
N ASN A 306 -11.07 8.62 12.17
CA ASN A 306 -10.59 8.27 10.84
C ASN A 306 -9.80 6.96 10.92
N VAL A 307 -10.47 5.85 11.12
CA VAL A 307 -9.87 4.53 11.35
C VAL A 307 -10.61 3.44 10.60
N GLY A 308 -9.87 2.44 10.16
CA GLY A 308 -10.40 1.17 9.66
C GLY A 308 -9.43 0.04 9.96
N GLY A 309 -9.89 -1.19 9.97
CA GLY A 309 -8.99 -2.30 10.28
C GLY A 309 -9.59 -3.64 9.95
N GLN A 310 -8.75 -4.67 10.00
CA GLN A 310 -9.14 -6.04 9.70
C GLN A 310 -8.39 -7.06 10.55
N TYR A 311 -8.93 -8.25 10.59
CA TYR A 311 -8.33 -9.39 11.28
C TYR A 311 -7.45 -10.20 10.32
N ILE A 312 -6.18 -10.41 10.70
CA ILE A 312 -5.19 -11.14 9.91
C ILE A 312 -4.62 -12.25 10.78
N SER A 313 -5.12 -13.47 10.62
CA SER A 313 -4.81 -14.60 11.51
C SER A 313 -3.32 -14.98 11.59
N ASN A 314 -2.51 -14.52 10.66
CA ASN A 314 -1.09 -14.83 10.53
C ASN A 314 -0.16 -13.61 10.66
N ALA A 315 -0.63 -12.48 11.19
CA ALA A 315 0.11 -11.21 11.25
C ALA A 315 1.52 -11.35 11.85
N SER A 316 1.68 -12.20 12.86
CA SER A 316 2.97 -12.43 13.54
C SER A 316 3.69 -13.71 13.12
N THR A 317 3.11 -14.54 12.25
CA THR A 317 3.70 -15.82 11.83
C THR A 317 4.11 -15.85 10.37
N GLN A 318 3.58 -14.94 9.56
CA GLN A 318 3.90 -14.82 8.14
C GLN A 318 4.10 -13.35 7.76
N PHE A 319 4.82 -13.14 6.66
CA PHE A 319 4.93 -11.83 6.05
C PHE A 319 3.62 -11.46 5.34
N ASN A 320 3.14 -10.26 5.61
CA ASN A 320 2.00 -9.65 4.94
C ASN A 320 2.44 -8.34 4.29
N VAL A 321 1.80 -7.94 3.20
CA VAL A 321 2.06 -6.67 2.51
C VAL A 321 1.05 -5.64 2.98
N TYR A 322 1.51 -4.62 3.68
CA TYR A 322 0.73 -3.47 4.14
C TYR A 322 0.88 -2.37 3.11
N THR A 323 -0.23 -1.90 2.57
CA THR A 323 -0.24 -0.97 1.43
C THR A 323 -1.04 0.28 1.74
N LEU A 324 -0.49 1.42 1.34
CA LEU A 324 -1.19 2.70 1.22
C LEU A 324 -1.18 3.12 -0.27
N GLU A 325 -2.33 3.40 -0.83
CA GLU A 325 -2.47 4.18 -2.05
C GLU A 325 -2.95 5.58 -1.68
N TRP A 326 -2.18 6.57 -2.05
CA TRP A 326 -2.40 7.97 -1.66
C TRP A 326 -2.46 8.84 -2.91
N THR A 327 -3.65 9.34 -3.20
CA THR A 327 -3.94 10.28 -4.30
C THR A 327 -4.32 11.64 -3.75
N PRO A 328 -4.45 12.69 -4.57
CA PRO A 328 -5.00 13.98 -4.11
C PRO A 328 -6.43 13.89 -3.56
N GLU A 329 -7.20 12.86 -3.94
CA GLU A 329 -8.62 12.75 -3.62
C GLU A 329 -8.89 11.83 -2.43
N GLN A 330 -8.05 10.78 -2.26
CA GLN A 330 -8.32 9.74 -1.26
C GLN A 330 -7.06 8.98 -0.85
N MET A 331 -7.19 8.25 0.25
CA MET A 331 -6.24 7.24 0.70
C MET A 331 -6.93 5.91 0.85
N ILE A 332 -6.32 4.85 0.30
CA ILE A 332 -6.82 3.47 0.37
C ILE A 332 -5.78 2.62 1.10
N PHE A 333 -6.23 1.89 2.12
CA PHE A 333 -5.40 1.02 2.93
C PHE A 333 -5.78 -0.43 2.73
N SER A 334 -4.80 -1.27 2.45
CA SER A 334 -5.01 -2.69 2.23
C SER A 334 -3.94 -3.56 2.87
N VAL A 335 -4.26 -4.84 3.09
CA VAL A 335 -3.30 -5.88 3.45
C VAL A 335 -3.43 -7.03 2.47
N ASN A 336 -2.33 -7.40 1.83
CA ASN A 336 -2.28 -8.42 0.78
C ASN A 336 -3.29 -8.14 -0.36
N GLY A 337 -3.52 -6.87 -0.69
CA GLY A 337 -4.49 -6.43 -1.70
C GLY A 337 -5.94 -6.31 -1.20
N TYR A 338 -6.26 -6.77 0.01
CA TYR A 338 -7.60 -6.62 0.58
C TYR A 338 -7.75 -5.26 1.25
N VAL A 339 -8.59 -4.40 0.67
CA VAL A 339 -8.90 -3.07 1.19
C VAL A 339 -9.69 -3.19 2.49
N HIS A 340 -9.27 -2.48 3.54
CA HIS A 340 -9.96 -2.43 4.83
C HIS A 340 -10.32 -1.03 5.28
N TYR A 341 -9.77 0.00 4.63
CA TYR A 341 -10.11 1.37 4.93
C TYR A 341 -9.89 2.27 3.71
N THR A 342 -10.85 3.15 3.45
CA THR A 342 -10.74 4.23 2.47
C THR A 342 -11.07 5.55 3.16
N TYR A 343 -10.20 6.54 3.01
CA TYR A 343 -10.41 7.89 3.52
C TYR A 343 -10.57 8.88 2.37
N ASN A 344 -11.78 9.39 2.22
CA ASN A 344 -12.16 10.39 1.23
C ASN A 344 -13.10 11.41 1.90
N PRO A 345 -12.56 12.40 2.64
CA PRO A 345 -13.40 13.31 3.43
C PRO A 345 -14.14 14.30 2.55
N ASN A 346 -15.38 14.60 2.94
CA ASN A 346 -16.17 15.65 2.33
C ASN A 346 -16.76 16.58 3.43
N PRO A 347 -16.32 17.86 3.54
CA PRO A 347 -15.41 18.56 2.63
C PRO A 347 -13.94 18.12 2.82
N GLN A 348 -13.16 18.17 1.73
CA GLN A 348 -11.71 18.06 1.78
C GLN A 348 -11.10 19.47 1.89
N ASN A 349 -10.41 19.73 3.00
CA ASN A 349 -9.79 21.02 3.29
C ASN A 349 -8.66 20.86 4.31
N SER A 350 -8.00 21.93 4.72
CA SER A 350 -6.85 21.86 5.65
C SER A 350 -7.14 21.23 7.02
N GLU A 351 -8.41 21.15 7.45
CA GLU A 351 -8.81 20.52 8.70
C GLU A 351 -8.97 18.99 8.56
N THR A 352 -9.38 18.55 7.37
CA THR A 352 -9.65 17.14 7.08
C THR A 352 -8.56 16.51 6.21
N TRP A 353 -7.77 17.30 5.48
CA TRP A 353 -6.76 16.84 4.53
C TRP A 353 -5.48 17.67 4.61
N PRO A 354 -4.64 17.50 5.64
CA PRO A 354 -3.33 18.16 5.74
C PRO A 354 -2.23 17.45 4.94
N PHE A 355 -2.59 16.62 3.98
CA PHE A 355 -1.71 15.67 3.29
C PHE A 355 -1.25 16.15 1.91
N ASP A 356 -1.26 17.47 1.66
CA ASP A 356 -0.69 18.06 0.43
C ASP A 356 0.83 18.30 0.55
N ALA A 357 1.39 18.17 1.76
CA ALA A 357 2.81 18.27 2.02
C ALA A 357 3.49 16.90 1.93
N PRO A 358 4.79 16.84 1.54
CA PRO A 358 5.52 15.59 1.55
C PRO A 358 5.46 14.89 2.91
N GLN A 359 5.31 13.58 2.89
CA GLN A 359 5.30 12.70 4.06
C GLN A 359 6.53 11.77 4.02
N TYR A 360 7.05 11.38 5.17
CA TYR A 360 8.14 10.42 5.29
C TYR A 360 7.73 9.22 6.14
N LEU A 361 8.34 8.07 5.88
CA LEU A 361 8.01 6.81 6.57
C LEU A 361 8.69 6.72 7.93
N LEU A 362 7.97 6.13 8.88
CA LEU A 362 8.47 5.75 10.19
C LEU A 362 8.12 4.28 10.46
N MET A 363 9.02 3.58 11.17
CA MET A 363 8.80 2.23 11.66
C MET A 363 9.35 2.10 13.06
N ASN A 364 8.59 1.51 13.97
CA ASN A 364 9.01 1.28 15.34
C ASN A 364 8.20 0.16 16.02
N ILE A 365 8.69 -0.28 17.19
CA ILE A 365 7.88 -1.01 18.17
C ILE A 365 7.86 -0.16 19.45
N ALA A 366 6.72 0.43 19.77
CA ALA A 366 6.49 1.05 21.06
C ALA A 366 6.17 -0.02 22.11
N ILE A 367 6.41 0.31 23.38
CA ILE A 367 6.11 -0.56 24.53
C ILE A 367 5.19 0.19 25.48
N GLU A 368 4.01 -0.39 25.69
CA GLU A 368 3.01 0.14 26.62
C GLU A 368 3.26 -0.33 28.05
N SER A 369 2.74 0.40 29.02
CA SER A 369 2.79 0.01 30.44
C SER A 369 2.05 -1.29 30.76
N SER A 370 1.23 -1.79 29.83
CA SER A 370 0.51 -3.07 29.90
C SER A 370 1.42 -4.28 29.61
N ILE A 371 2.70 -4.06 29.24
CA ILE A 371 3.65 -5.13 28.89
C ILE A 371 3.74 -6.18 30.02
N THR A 372 3.70 -7.45 29.64
CA THR A 372 3.71 -8.54 30.60
C THR A 372 5.06 -8.66 31.30
N SER A 373 5.07 -9.05 32.60
CA SER A 373 6.32 -9.23 33.36
C SER A 373 7.23 -10.32 32.79
N SER A 374 6.66 -11.27 32.04
CA SER A 374 7.37 -12.37 31.35
C SER A 374 7.98 -11.97 30.02
N PHE A 375 7.70 -10.76 29.53
CA PHE A 375 8.30 -10.27 28.29
C PHE A 375 9.82 -10.23 28.40
N THR A 376 10.50 -10.68 27.38
CA THR A 376 11.96 -10.62 27.23
C THR A 376 12.36 -9.83 26.01
N GLU A 377 11.93 -10.27 24.84
CA GLU A 377 12.15 -9.60 23.55
C GLU A 377 11.14 -10.08 22.52
N THR A 378 10.93 -9.26 21.50
CA THR A 378 10.19 -9.59 20.28
C THR A 378 10.67 -8.71 19.14
N GLU A 379 10.41 -9.11 17.90
CA GLU A 379 10.87 -8.36 16.75
C GLU A 379 9.77 -8.18 15.69
N MET A 380 9.85 -7.09 14.96
CA MET A 380 9.20 -6.87 13.69
C MET A 380 10.24 -7.14 12.59
N GLU A 381 9.94 -8.06 11.70
CA GLU A 381 10.76 -8.32 10.53
C GLU A 381 10.16 -7.61 9.32
N VAL A 382 10.98 -6.82 8.61
CA VAL A 382 10.58 -6.12 7.38
C VAL A 382 11.41 -6.63 6.23
N ASP A 383 10.74 -7.21 5.23
CA ASP A 383 11.37 -7.80 4.04
C ASP A 383 11.73 -6.70 3.02
N TYR A 384 10.79 -5.79 2.78
CA TYR A 384 11.04 -4.62 1.96
C TYR A 384 10.16 -3.42 2.34
N VAL A 385 10.63 -2.25 1.95
CA VAL A 385 9.85 -1.02 1.86
C VAL A 385 9.98 -0.48 0.44
N ARG A 386 8.86 -0.26 -0.23
CA ARG A 386 8.82 0.24 -1.61
C ARG A 386 7.89 1.42 -1.73
N VAL A 387 8.33 2.45 -2.43
CA VAL A 387 7.53 3.63 -2.76
C VAL A 387 7.43 3.74 -4.27
N TYR A 388 6.22 3.96 -4.74
CA TYR A 388 5.89 4.08 -6.14
C TYR A 388 5.21 5.42 -6.40
N GLU A 389 5.53 6.06 -7.51
CA GLU A 389 4.74 7.16 -8.04
C GLU A 389 3.76 6.62 -9.09
N ALA A 390 2.56 7.18 -9.09
CA ALA A 390 1.61 6.94 -10.15
C ALA A 390 2.24 7.34 -11.49
N SER A 391 2.36 6.41 -12.41
CA SER A 391 2.61 6.73 -13.80
C SER A 391 1.41 7.53 -14.28
N THR A 392 1.61 8.80 -14.59
CA THR A 392 0.56 9.62 -15.19
C THR A 392 0.35 9.19 -16.66
N LEU A 393 -0.09 7.97 -16.87
CA LEU A 393 -0.85 7.61 -18.07
C LEU A 393 -2.27 8.11 -17.87
N SER A 394 -2.42 9.42 -17.62
CA SER A 394 -3.75 10.01 -17.50
C SER A 394 -4.46 9.92 -18.84
N ASN A 395 -5.65 9.33 -18.85
CA ASN A 395 -6.75 9.76 -19.73
C ASN A 395 -7.28 11.15 -19.31
N GLN A 396 -6.42 12.09 -18.92
CA GLN A 396 -6.72 13.47 -19.26
C GLN A 396 -6.75 13.50 -20.76
N ALA A 397 -7.83 13.97 -21.35
CA ALA A 397 -7.85 14.39 -22.76
C ALA A 397 -6.47 15.01 -23.01
N GLU A 398 -5.62 14.28 -23.75
CA GLU A 398 -4.19 14.55 -23.87
C GLU A 398 -3.99 16.07 -23.97
N THR A 399 -3.54 16.73 -22.93
CA THR A 399 -2.89 18.00 -23.14
C THR A 399 -1.61 17.68 -23.85
N VAL A 400 -1.73 17.50 -25.16
CA VAL A 400 -0.57 17.33 -26.02
C VAL A 400 0.30 18.55 -25.75
N PRO A 401 1.57 18.37 -25.40
CA PRO A 401 2.47 19.50 -25.27
C PRO A 401 2.31 20.38 -26.51
N VAL A 402 2.02 21.65 -26.32
CA VAL A 402 1.83 22.58 -27.45
C VAL A 402 3.16 23.06 -28.02
N TYR A 403 4.27 22.72 -27.36
CA TYR A 403 5.64 22.96 -27.82
C TYR A 403 6.58 21.90 -27.23
N PHE A 404 7.63 21.56 -27.95
CA PHE A 404 8.68 20.71 -27.45
C PHE A 404 9.44 21.43 -26.35
N ASN A 405 9.65 20.77 -25.23
CA ASN A 405 10.46 21.31 -24.15
C ASN A 405 11.34 20.18 -23.57
N ALA A 406 12.62 20.47 -23.37
CA ALA A 406 13.48 19.63 -22.56
C ALA A 406 13.81 20.40 -21.29
N VAL A 407 13.33 19.92 -20.17
CA VAL A 407 13.55 20.54 -18.85
C VAL A 407 15.00 20.32 -18.42
N GLN A 408 15.56 21.20 -17.63
CA GLN A 408 16.88 21.00 -17.01
C GLN A 408 16.84 19.71 -16.17
N ASN A 409 17.87 18.87 -16.29
CA ASN A 409 17.97 17.67 -15.46
C ASN A 409 17.91 18.01 -13.97
N PHE A 410 17.25 17.16 -13.20
CA PHE A 410 17.13 17.33 -11.75
C PHE A 410 17.38 16.00 -11.02
N PRO A 411 18.16 16.04 -9.91
CA PRO A 411 18.95 17.16 -9.41
C PRO A 411 20.08 17.59 -10.38
N ASN A 412 20.51 18.87 -10.29
CA ASN A 412 21.70 19.39 -10.97
C ASN A 412 22.28 20.54 -10.15
N PRO A 413 23.45 20.40 -9.47
CA PRO A 413 24.34 19.22 -9.53
C PRO A 413 23.74 17.94 -8.98
N PHE A 414 24.27 16.76 -9.39
CA PHE A 414 23.73 15.44 -9.02
C PHE A 414 24.84 14.47 -8.54
N ASN A 415 24.43 13.41 -7.80
CA ASN A 415 25.33 12.37 -7.27
C ASN A 415 24.53 11.08 -6.95
N PRO A 416 24.76 9.92 -7.59
CA PRO A 416 25.22 9.83 -8.98
C PRO A 416 24.05 9.88 -9.98
N ILE A 417 22.79 9.99 -9.51
CA ILE A 417 21.56 9.86 -10.32
C ILE A 417 20.96 11.23 -10.64
N THR A 418 20.52 11.40 -11.86
CA THR A 418 19.73 12.55 -12.30
C THR A 418 18.65 12.14 -13.30
N THR A 419 17.54 12.87 -13.33
CA THR A 419 16.41 12.64 -14.24
C THR A 419 16.36 13.73 -15.31
N LEU A 420 16.26 13.32 -16.57
CA LEU A 420 16.03 14.18 -17.72
C LEU A 420 14.54 14.09 -18.08
N LYS A 421 13.83 15.23 -18.14
CA LYS A 421 12.43 15.31 -18.55
C LYS A 421 12.32 16.05 -19.88
N TYR A 422 11.44 15.58 -20.77
CA TYR A 422 11.17 16.18 -22.07
C TYR A 422 9.77 15.87 -22.57
N ASP A 423 9.28 16.72 -23.44
CA ASP A 423 7.91 16.69 -23.92
C ASP A 423 7.91 16.38 -25.42
N LEU A 424 7.10 15.43 -25.89
CA LEU A 424 6.96 15.07 -27.30
C LEU A 424 5.59 15.50 -27.83
N LEU A 425 5.56 16.35 -28.85
CA LEU A 425 4.34 16.82 -29.51
C LEU A 425 3.64 15.73 -30.35
N GLU A 426 4.45 14.84 -30.91
CA GLU A 426 4.01 13.77 -31.79
C GLU A 426 4.89 12.53 -31.60
N ASP A 427 4.41 11.39 -32.06
CA ASP A 427 5.18 10.15 -32.07
C ASP A 427 6.47 10.36 -32.87
N SER A 428 7.62 10.22 -32.23
CA SER A 428 8.91 10.56 -32.82
C SER A 428 9.99 9.54 -32.46
N PHE A 429 10.97 9.40 -33.34
CA PHE A 429 12.22 8.73 -32.97
C PHE A 429 13.02 9.66 -32.06
N VAL A 430 13.34 9.17 -30.86
CA VAL A 430 14.05 9.93 -29.82
C VAL A 430 15.44 9.35 -29.65
N ASP A 431 16.44 10.23 -29.70
CA ASP A 431 17.83 9.95 -29.32
C ASP A 431 18.24 10.86 -28.16
N ILE A 432 18.69 10.26 -27.05
CA ILE A 432 19.22 10.98 -25.89
C ILE A 432 20.63 10.49 -25.61
N THR A 433 21.60 11.33 -25.93
CA THR A 433 23.02 11.00 -25.82
C THR A 433 23.72 11.91 -24.84
N ILE A 434 24.53 11.31 -23.95
CA ILE A 434 25.39 11.99 -22.98
C ILE A 434 26.80 12.15 -23.59
N TYR A 435 27.38 13.34 -23.41
CA TYR A 435 28.74 13.70 -23.89
C TYR A 435 29.60 14.21 -22.73
N ASP A 436 30.91 13.95 -22.82
CA ASP A 436 31.89 14.59 -21.98
C ASP A 436 32.23 16.03 -22.49
N MET A 437 33.11 16.74 -21.79
CA MET A 437 33.51 18.09 -22.14
C MET A 437 34.27 18.18 -23.50
N LEU A 438 34.76 17.06 -24.01
CA LEU A 438 35.47 17.00 -25.31
C LEU A 438 34.53 16.64 -26.46
N GLY A 439 33.25 16.38 -26.16
CA GLY A 439 32.24 15.96 -27.12
C GLY A 439 32.26 14.46 -27.45
N ASN A 440 32.97 13.63 -26.67
CA ASN A 440 32.91 12.20 -26.84
C ASN A 440 31.63 11.66 -26.24
N VAL A 441 31.02 10.66 -26.90
CA VAL A 441 29.86 9.97 -26.41
C VAL A 441 30.21 9.16 -25.15
N VAL A 442 29.50 9.42 -24.08
CA VAL A 442 29.62 8.70 -22.80
C VAL A 442 28.57 7.63 -22.69
N ASN A 443 27.31 7.97 -22.93
CA ASN A 443 26.20 7.05 -22.84
C ASN A 443 25.08 7.44 -23.84
N ASN A 444 24.37 6.46 -24.37
CA ASN A 444 23.12 6.67 -25.11
C ASN A 444 21.96 6.11 -24.29
N LEU A 445 21.16 7.00 -23.69
CA LEU A 445 20.09 6.63 -22.76
C LEU A 445 18.82 6.19 -23.47
N VAL A 446 18.54 6.79 -24.61
CA VAL A 446 17.35 6.50 -25.41
C VAL A 446 17.73 6.52 -26.90
N ASN A 447 17.35 5.50 -27.66
CA ASN A 447 17.49 5.43 -29.11
C ASN A 447 16.38 4.57 -29.68
N ARG A 448 15.15 5.12 -29.70
CA ARG A 448 13.94 4.37 -30.14
C ARG A 448 12.78 5.30 -30.46
N ASN A 449 11.77 4.76 -31.16
CA ASN A 449 10.50 5.44 -31.32
C ASN A 449 9.78 5.53 -29.96
N GLN A 450 9.23 6.69 -29.68
CA GLN A 450 8.41 6.99 -28.51
C GLN A 450 7.12 7.70 -28.96
N ARG A 451 6.03 7.39 -28.25
CA ARG A 451 4.75 8.08 -28.44
C ARG A 451 4.82 9.50 -27.89
N ARG A 452 3.99 10.39 -28.43
CA ARG A 452 3.80 11.75 -27.93
C ARG A 452 3.52 11.77 -26.41
N GLY A 453 3.68 12.92 -25.77
CA GLY A 453 3.43 13.14 -24.34
C GLY A 453 4.69 13.47 -23.53
N TYR A 454 4.53 13.58 -22.22
CA TYR A 454 5.62 13.87 -21.27
C TYR A 454 6.49 12.64 -21.03
N LYS A 455 7.80 12.79 -21.05
CA LYS A 455 8.77 11.69 -20.93
C LYS A 455 9.84 11.98 -19.91
N SER A 456 10.40 10.92 -19.32
CA SER A 456 11.57 11.03 -18.46
C SER A 456 12.51 9.84 -18.67
N VAL A 457 13.80 10.05 -18.39
CA VAL A 457 14.81 9.01 -18.35
C VAL A 457 15.86 9.36 -17.28
N GLN A 458 16.34 8.37 -16.58
CA GLN A 458 17.39 8.54 -15.58
C GLN A 458 18.76 8.21 -16.14
N TRP A 459 19.78 8.95 -15.67
CA TRP A 459 21.17 8.62 -15.86
C TRP A 459 21.85 8.47 -14.49
N ASN A 460 22.51 7.34 -14.29
CA ASN A 460 23.19 6.96 -13.06
C ASN A 460 24.71 7.15 -13.12
N ALA A 461 25.19 8.11 -13.91
CA ALA A 461 26.61 8.43 -14.10
C ALA A 461 27.45 7.24 -14.59
N THR A 462 26.90 6.41 -15.49
CA THR A 462 27.64 5.31 -16.14
C THR A 462 27.83 5.53 -17.63
N ASN A 463 28.89 4.92 -18.21
CA ASN A 463 29.06 4.83 -19.65
C ASN A 463 28.24 3.71 -20.28
N ASN A 464 28.32 3.53 -21.61
CA ASN A 464 27.62 2.47 -22.34
C ASN A 464 27.98 1.03 -21.92
N GLN A 465 29.08 0.84 -21.17
CA GLN A 465 29.49 -0.45 -20.61
C GLN A 465 29.03 -0.62 -19.16
N GLY A 466 28.21 0.32 -18.62
CA GLY A 466 27.77 0.30 -17.23
C GLY A 466 28.84 0.70 -16.21
N GLN A 467 30.00 1.20 -16.64
CA GLN A 467 31.07 1.60 -15.74
C GLN A 467 30.88 3.05 -15.27
N PRO A 468 31.11 3.36 -13.98
CA PRO A 468 31.00 4.70 -13.45
C PRO A 468 31.95 5.68 -14.18
N VAL A 469 31.46 6.90 -14.42
CA VAL A 469 32.25 7.96 -15.04
C VAL A 469 32.78 8.94 -14.00
N SER A 470 33.79 9.72 -14.36
CA SER A 470 34.43 10.68 -13.46
C SER A 470 33.51 11.86 -13.13
N THR A 471 33.67 12.43 -11.95
CA THR A 471 33.04 13.71 -11.59
C THR A 471 33.42 14.80 -12.56
N GLY A 472 32.51 15.70 -12.89
CA GLY A 472 32.76 16.77 -13.84
C GLY A 472 31.52 17.25 -14.56
N LEU A 473 31.76 18.09 -15.57
CA LEU A 473 30.75 18.66 -16.43
C LEU A 473 30.46 17.70 -17.60
N TYR A 474 29.16 17.44 -17.82
CA TYR A 474 28.65 16.66 -18.94
C TYR A 474 27.59 17.45 -19.69
N PHE A 475 27.37 17.06 -20.94
CA PHE A 475 26.29 17.59 -21.76
C PHE A 475 25.35 16.42 -22.14
N TYR A 476 24.08 16.69 -22.26
CA TYR A 476 23.16 15.79 -22.91
C TYR A 476 22.43 16.47 -24.05
N THR A 477 22.23 15.74 -25.12
CA THR A 477 21.45 16.18 -26.27
C THR A 477 20.21 15.29 -26.36
N ILE A 478 19.06 15.94 -26.48
CA ILE A 478 17.79 15.28 -26.82
C ILE A 478 17.45 15.68 -28.24
N GLN A 479 17.32 14.68 -29.11
CA GLN A 479 16.82 14.82 -30.46
C GLN A 479 15.50 14.06 -30.61
N ALA A 480 14.46 14.73 -31.12
CA ALA A 480 13.16 14.15 -31.44
C ALA A 480 12.62 14.75 -32.74
N GLY A 481 12.62 13.97 -33.82
CA GLY A 481 12.35 14.49 -35.16
C GLY A 481 13.32 15.61 -35.54
N ASP A 482 12.78 16.75 -35.94
CA ASP A 482 13.56 17.95 -36.30
C ASP A 482 14.03 18.77 -35.09
N PHE A 483 13.59 18.42 -33.91
CA PHE A 483 13.94 19.13 -32.69
C PHE A 483 15.23 18.60 -32.06
N ILE A 484 16.14 19.52 -31.71
CA ILE A 484 17.41 19.19 -31.02
C ILE A 484 17.61 20.21 -29.90
N GLN A 485 17.85 19.73 -28.68
CA GLN A 485 18.25 20.59 -27.55
C GLN A 485 19.38 19.97 -26.76
N THR A 486 20.39 20.78 -26.46
CA THR A 486 21.56 20.38 -25.65
C THR A 486 21.56 21.16 -24.33
N LYS A 487 21.79 20.47 -23.22
CA LYS A 487 21.93 21.07 -21.89
C LYS A 487 23.14 20.53 -21.16
N LYS A 488 23.60 21.29 -20.14
CA LYS A 488 24.75 20.93 -19.31
C LYS A 488 24.28 20.39 -17.96
N MET A 489 25.04 19.46 -17.39
CA MET A 489 24.82 18.91 -16.06
C MET A 489 26.15 18.69 -15.34
N LEU A 490 26.15 18.80 -14.00
CA LEU A 490 27.33 18.67 -13.16
C LEU A 490 27.21 17.47 -12.24
N LEU A 491 28.08 16.47 -12.46
CA LEU A 491 28.22 15.30 -11.59
C LEU A 491 29.19 15.64 -10.44
N LEU A 492 28.70 15.52 -9.23
CA LEU A 492 29.50 15.60 -7.99
C LEU A 492 29.95 14.18 -7.55
N LYS A 493 30.79 14.16 -6.55
CA LYS A 493 31.31 12.91 -5.97
C LYS A 493 30.49 12.52 -4.74
#